data_72f203efdd3b28fdb516834b2777ed46
#
_entry.id   72f203efdd3b28fdb516834b2777ed46
#
_cell.length_a   1.000
_cell.length_b   1.000
_cell.length_c   1.000
_cell.angle_alpha   90.00
_cell.angle_beta   90.00
_cell.angle_gamma   90.00
#
_symmetry.space_group_name_H-M   'P 1'
#
loop_
_entity.id
_entity.type
_entity.pdbx_description
1 polymer ?
#
loop_
_entity_poly.entity_id
_entity_poly.type
_entity_poly.pdbx_seq_one_letter_code
_entity_poly.pdbx_strand_id
1 'polypeptide(L)'
;MRDFLPQLKQVTLAREARYLGDAADKPAPEGPHSTVHVKVTSVGALNERAESMKSGSSWTISEPKHVGGLANAPTPLEYLLSGAVGCFAAVFAFYAAKLDVAYDAFEATALAELNVSGHMIEDAPPSGFRKVTLDVRVGSDAPREQLERVL
;
A
#
# COMPACT_ATOMS: atom_id res chain seq x y z
N MET A 1 12.70 8.65 -12.54
CA MET A 1 13.03 7.82 -11.37
C MET A 1 14.54 7.71 -11.15
N ARG A 2 15.36 7.47 -12.18
CA ARG A 2 16.84 7.31 -12.03
C ARG A 2 17.49 8.40 -11.20
N ASP A 3 17.15 9.66 -11.41
CA ASP A 3 17.75 10.81 -10.71
C ASP A 3 17.41 10.87 -9.20
N PHE A 4 16.35 10.22 -8.78
CA PHE A 4 15.90 10.17 -7.39
C PHE A 4 16.54 9.02 -6.60
N LEU A 5 16.98 7.95 -7.25
CA LEU A 5 17.50 6.75 -6.58
C LEU A 5 18.72 7.01 -5.68
N PRO A 6 19.73 7.85 -6.06
CA PRO A 6 20.85 8.13 -5.16
C PRO A 6 20.42 8.78 -3.83
N GLN A 7 19.52 9.75 -3.91
CA GLN A 7 18.96 10.39 -2.71
C GLN A 7 18.15 9.40 -1.87
N LEU A 8 17.32 8.58 -2.51
CA LEU A 8 16.54 7.55 -1.84
C LEU A 8 17.43 6.53 -1.15
N LYS A 9 18.53 6.12 -1.80
CA LYS A 9 19.53 5.22 -1.19
C LYS A 9 20.11 5.79 0.10
N GLN A 10 20.52 7.06 0.10
CA GLN A 10 21.05 7.71 1.28
C GLN A 10 20.02 7.72 2.42
N VAL A 11 18.77 8.09 2.14
CA VAL A 11 17.69 8.10 3.13
C VAL A 11 17.42 6.69 3.66
N THR A 12 17.40 5.69 2.78
CA THR A 12 17.14 4.29 3.15
C THR A 12 18.23 3.75 4.07
N LEU A 13 19.50 3.96 3.73
CA LEU A 13 20.64 3.50 4.54
C LEU A 13 20.71 4.24 5.89
N ALA A 14 20.46 5.55 5.90
CA ALA A 14 20.41 6.31 7.15
C ALA A 14 19.28 5.84 8.08
N ARG A 15 18.11 5.51 7.51
CA ARG A 15 16.97 4.96 8.25
C ARG A 15 17.28 3.57 8.78
N GLU A 16 17.90 2.70 7.99
CA GLU A 16 18.33 1.36 8.41
C GLU A 16 19.34 1.45 9.57
N ALA A 17 20.37 2.28 9.45
CA ALA A 17 21.38 2.49 10.49
C ALA A 17 20.75 2.99 11.80
N ARG A 18 19.80 3.92 11.72
CA ARG A 18 19.05 4.39 12.89
C ARG A 18 18.26 3.27 13.54
N TYR A 19 17.53 2.45 12.76
CA TYR A 19 16.76 1.35 13.30
C TYR A 19 17.63 0.25 13.91
N LEU A 20 18.77 -0.05 13.32
CA LEU A 20 19.71 -1.00 13.87
C LEU A 20 20.31 -0.48 15.19
N GLY A 21 20.64 0.83 15.27
CA GLY A 21 21.07 1.46 16.50
C GLY A 21 20.02 1.41 17.61
N ASP A 22 18.76 1.75 17.28
CA ASP A 22 17.64 1.73 18.23
C ASP A 22 17.24 0.29 18.66
N ALA A 23 17.57 -0.73 17.85
CA ALA A 23 17.27 -2.13 18.11
C ALA A 23 18.40 -2.90 18.78
N ALA A 24 19.61 -2.33 18.88
CA ALA A 24 20.79 -3.02 19.39
C ALA A 24 20.61 -3.57 20.81
N ASP A 25 19.78 -2.90 21.61
CA ASP A 25 19.52 -3.25 23.02
C ASP A 25 18.11 -3.85 23.24
N LYS A 26 17.36 -4.19 22.17
CA LYS A 26 16.01 -4.73 22.29
C LYS A 26 15.92 -6.14 21.73
N PRO A 27 15.31 -7.08 22.45
CA PRO A 27 15.08 -8.43 21.93
C PRO A 27 14.10 -8.37 20.72
N ALA A 28 14.39 -9.12 19.66
CA ALA A 28 13.38 -9.38 18.62
C ALA A 28 12.18 -10.13 19.27
N PRO A 29 10.94 -9.75 18.96
CA PRO A 29 10.42 -8.97 17.84
C PRO A 29 10.16 -7.49 18.12
N GLU A 30 10.66 -6.93 19.21
CA GLU A 30 10.42 -5.53 19.65
C GLU A 30 11.25 -4.50 18.86
N GLY A 31 11.27 -4.65 17.53
CA GLY A 31 11.87 -3.66 16.65
C GLY A 31 11.14 -2.31 16.67
N PRO A 32 11.63 -1.31 15.95
CA PRO A 32 11.00 0.00 15.88
C PRO A 32 9.58 -0.08 15.36
N HIS A 33 8.63 0.48 16.11
CA HIS A 33 7.22 0.48 15.80
C HIS A 33 6.82 1.80 15.13
N SER A 34 5.92 1.71 14.15
CA SER A 34 5.23 2.88 13.57
C SER A 34 3.74 2.71 13.73
N THR A 35 3.06 3.78 14.15
CA THR A 35 1.60 3.80 14.24
C THR A 35 1.01 4.59 13.07
N VAL A 36 -0.10 4.08 12.54
CA VAL A 36 -0.93 4.78 11.56
C VAL A 36 -2.27 5.07 12.23
N HIS A 37 -2.74 6.32 12.12
CA HIS A 37 -3.98 6.74 12.72
C HIS A 37 -4.84 7.47 11.68
N VAL A 38 -5.99 6.89 11.36
CA VAL A 38 -6.98 7.41 10.43
C VAL A 38 -8.31 7.54 11.16
N LYS A 39 -8.98 8.67 10.99
CA LYS A 39 -10.35 8.91 11.45
C LYS A 39 -11.27 8.81 10.24
N VAL A 40 -12.39 8.12 10.39
CA VAL A 40 -13.44 8.03 9.38
C VAL A 40 -14.74 8.54 9.97
N THR A 41 -15.43 9.41 9.23
CA THR A 41 -16.72 9.99 9.62
C THR A 41 -17.71 9.77 8.49
N SER A 42 -18.85 9.15 8.78
CA SER A 42 -19.94 9.03 7.81
C SER A 42 -20.58 10.40 7.54
N VAL A 43 -20.78 10.71 6.28
CA VAL A 43 -21.42 11.97 5.83
C VAL A 43 -22.73 11.71 5.10
N GLY A 44 -23.25 10.48 5.16
CA GLY A 44 -24.53 10.07 4.60
C GLY A 44 -24.43 9.41 3.22
N ALA A 45 -25.48 8.71 2.80
CA ALA A 45 -25.58 8.01 1.52
C ALA A 45 -24.40 7.08 1.23
N LEU A 46 -23.94 6.32 2.24
CA LEU A 46 -22.75 5.46 2.16
C LEU A 46 -21.51 6.18 1.61
N ASN A 47 -21.35 7.41 2.04
CA ASN A 47 -20.18 8.24 1.83
C ASN A 47 -19.51 8.52 3.16
N GLU A 48 -18.20 8.46 3.17
CA GLU A 48 -17.36 8.74 4.33
C GLU A 48 -16.30 9.76 3.99
N ARG A 49 -15.95 10.55 4.99
CA ARG A 49 -14.75 11.37 4.98
C ARG A 49 -13.69 10.71 5.84
N ALA A 50 -12.59 10.35 5.23
CA ALA A 50 -11.41 9.86 5.92
C ALA A 50 -10.39 10.99 6.10
N GLU A 51 -9.63 10.92 7.19
CA GLU A 51 -8.64 11.91 7.56
C GLU A 51 -7.43 11.24 8.22
N SER A 52 -6.22 11.54 7.71
CA SER A 52 -4.98 11.13 8.36
C SER A 52 -4.70 12.03 9.55
N MET A 53 -4.66 11.47 10.74
CA MET A 53 -4.39 12.23 11.97
C MET A 53 -2.93 12.67 12.08
N LYS A 54 -2.04 12.13 11.22
CA LYS A 54 -0.64 12.48 11.21
C LYS A 54 -0.30 13.60 10.21
N SER A 55 -0.82 13.51 8.98
CA SER A 55 -0.54 14.48 7.92
C SER A 55 -1.60 15.55 7.77
N GLY A 56 -2.79 15.36 8.35
CA GLY A 56 -3.96 16.23 8.13
C GLY A 56 -4.60 16.05 6.75
N SER A 57 -4.08 15.16 5.90
CA SER A 57 -4.66 14.90 4.58
C SER A 57 -6.03 14.23 4.74
N SER A 58 -6.98 14.62 3.90
CA SER A 58 -8.32 14.01 3.91
C SER A 58 -8.75 13.59 2.51
N TRP A 59 -9.62 12.57 2.45
CA TRP A 59 -10.18 12.02 1.21
C TRP A 59 -11.62 11.54 1.43
N THR A 60 -12.36 11.40 0.35
CA THR A 60 -13.72 10.85 0.34
C THR A 60 -13.66 9.38 -0.03
N ILE A 61 -14.51 8.59 0.59
CA ILE A 61 -14.79 7.18 0.28
C ILE A 61 -16.26 7.11 -0.12
N SER A 62 -16.61 6.34 -1.14
CA SER A 62 -17.99 6.25 -1.62
C SER A 62 -18.34 4.86 -2.11
N GLU A 63 -19.49 4.35 -1.72
CA GLU A 63 -19.99 3.11 -2.28
C GLU A 63 -20.66 3.33 -3.66
N PRO A 64 -20.75 2.28 -4.50
CA PRO A 64 -21.43 2.35 -5.77
C PRO A 64 -22.92 2.63 -5.66
N LYS A 65 -23.52 3.20 -6.70
CA LYS A 65 -24.96 3.55 -6.73
C LYS A 65 -25.86 2.34 -6.52
N HIS A 66 -25.51 1.18 -7.04
CA HIS A 66 -26.34 -0.03 -6.95
C HIS A 66 -26.42 -0.60 -5.53
N VAL A 67 -25.53 -0.18 -4.60
CA VAL A 67 -25.61 -0.51 -3.19
C VAL A 67 -26.08 0.67 -2.33
N GLY A 68 -26.48 1.80 -2.94
CA GLY A 68 -27.02 2.96 -2.25
C GLY A 68 -26.02 4.10 -2.02
N GLY A 69 -24.80 4.02 -2.57
CA GLY A 69 -23.79 5.07 -2.50
C GLY A 69 -23.96 6.12 -3.63
N LEU A 70 -23.10 7.12 -3.64
CA LEU A 70 -23.09 8.20 -4.64
C LEU A 70 -22.15 7.92 -5.81
N ALA A 71 -21.19 7.00 -5.66
CA ALA A 71 -20.15 6.69 -6.65
C ALA A 71 -19.35 7.94 -7.09
N ASN A 72 -19.07 8.84 -6.17
CA ASN A 72 -18.34 10.09 -6.41
C ASN A 72 -16.89 10.07 -5.91
N ALA A 73 -16.44 8.93 -5.40
CA ALA A 73 -15.08 8.64 -4.98
C ALA A 73 -14.80 7.13 -5.09
N PRO A 74 -13.53 6.70 -4.96
CA PRO A 74 -13.21 5.28 -4.87
C PRO A 74 -13.90 4.59 -3.68
N THR A 75 -14.18 3.30 -3.86
CA THR A 75 -14.77 2.45 -2.82
C THR A 75 -13.77 2.16 -1.70
N PRO A 76 -14.23 1.73 -0.50
CA PRO A 76 -13.34 1.31 0.58
C PRO A 76 -12.31 0.26 0.14
N LEU A 77 -12.74 -0.70 -0.69
CA LEU A 77 -11.90 -1.80 -1.17
C LEU A 77 -10.84 -1.32 -2.18
N GLU A 78 -11.18 -0.36 -3.04
CA GLU A 78 -10.21 0.27 -3.95
C GLU A 78 -9.15 1.05 -3.17
N TYR A 79 -9.54 1.74 -2.09
CA TYR A 79 -8.57 2.38 -1.20
C TYR A 79 -7.68 1.37 -0.48
N LEU A 80 -8.23 0.25 -0.01
CA LEU A 80 -7.45 -0.81 0.63
C LEU A 80 -6.41 -1.39 -0.34
N LEU A 81 -6.83 -1.73 -1.56
CA LEU A 81 -5.93 -2.25 -2.59
C LEU A 81 -4.90 -1.22 -3.01
N SER A 82 -5.30 0.02 -3.25
CA SER A 82 -4.37 1.09 -3.64
C SER A 82 -3.33 1.36 -2.57
N GLY A 83 -3.72 1.31 -1.29
CA GLY A 83 -2.79 1.43 -0.16
C GLY A 83 -1.78 0.29 -0.13
N ALA A 84 -2.23 -0.96 -0.32
CA ALA A 84 -1.35 -2.14 -0.37
C ALA A 84 -0.37 -2.07 -1.55
N VAL A 85 -0.85 -1.71 -2.75
CA VAL A 85 -0.01 -1.55 -3.95
C VAL A 85 0.95 -0.38 -3.80
N GLY A 86 0.50 0.74 -3.23
CA GLY A 86 1.35 1.89 -2.96
C GLY A 86 2.47 1.57 -1.96
N CYS A 87 2.17 0.79 -0.93
CA CYS A 87 3.19 0.30 0.00
C CYS A 87 4.20 -0.61 -0.70
N PHE A 88 3.73 -1.55 -1.54
CA PHE A 88 4.59 -2.41 -2.34
C PHE A 88 5.51 -1.60 -3.26
N ALA A 89 4.98 -0.59 -3.98
CA ALA A 89 5.77 0.29 -4.85
C ALA A 89 6.85 1.05 -4.07
N ALA A 90 6.54 1.53 -2.86
CA ALA A 90 7.51 2.20 -1.99
C ALA A 90 8.62 1.24 -1.53
N VAL A 91 8.26 0.02 -1.13
CA VAL A 91 9.22 -1.02 -0.73
C VAL A 91 10.11 -1.41 -1.91
N PHE A 92 9.52 -1.62 -3.10
CA PHE A 92 10.29 -1.85 -4.32
C PHE A 92 11.32 -0.74 -4.56
N ALA A 93 10.92 0.53 -4.48
CA ALA A 93 11.82 1.66 -4.66
C ALA A 93 12.97 1.68 -3.64
N PHE A 94 12.69 1.36 -2.36
CA PHE A 94 13.73 1.27 -1.32
C PHE A 94 14.74 0.17 -1.62
N TYR A 95 14.30 -1.02 -2.00
CA TYR A 95 15.20 -2.12 -2.34
C TYR A 95 15.96 -1.88 -3.63
N ALA A 96 15.33 -1.32 -4.67
CA ALA A 96 15.99 -0.93 -5.90
C ALA A 96 17.12 0.08 -5.62
N ALA A 97 16.87 1.09 -4.79
CA ALA A 97 17.88 2.06 -4.39
C ALA A 97 19.01 1.42 -3.56
N LYS A 98 18.69 0.51 -2.64
CA LYS A 98 19.66 -0.20 -1.79
C LYS A 98 20.59 -1.10 -2.62
N LEU A 99 20.04 -1.77 -3.63
CA LEU A 99 20.75 -2.72 -4.50
C LEU A 99 21.35 -2.06 -5.75
N ASP A 100 21.28 -0.73 -5.88
CA ASP A 100 21.72 0.04 -7.06
C ASP A 100 21.07 -0.40 -8.39
N VAL A 101 19.83 -0.85 -8.34
CA VAL A 101 19.03 -1.24 -9.51
C VAL A 101 18.27 -0.04 -10.03
N ALA A 102 18.71 0.53 -11.16
CA ALA A 102 18.06 1.67 -11.79
C ALA A 102 16.81 1.24 -12.55
N TYR A 103 15.75 2.03 -12.46
CA TYR A 103 14.52 1.85 -13.24
C TYR A 103 13.89 3.20 -13.61
N ASP A 104 13.15 3.24 -14.72
CA ASP A 104 12.54 4.44 -15.27
C ASP A 104 11.04 4.50 -14.98
N ALA A 105 10.38 3.35 -15.01
CA ALA A 105 8.94 3.23 -14.79
C ALA A 105 8.62 2.04 -13.88
N PHE A 106 7.60 2.20 -13.07
CA PHE A 106 6.99 1.17 -12.26
C PHE A 106 5.47 1.32 -12.37
N GLU A 107 4.80 0.24 -12.76
CA GLU A 107 3.35 0.15 -12.80
C GLU A 107 2.94 -1.14 -12.11
N ALA A 108 1.95 -1.07 -11.25
CA ALA A 108 1.37 -2.24 -10.61
C ALA A 108 -0.15 -2.16 -10.62
N THR A 109 -0.79 -3.23 -11.08
CA THR A 109 -2.24 -3.38 -11.10
C THR A 109 -2.63 -4.50 -10.15
N ALA A 110 -3.54 -4.23 -9.22
CA ALA A 110 -4.13 -5.24 -8.36
C ALA A 110 -5.53 -5.62 -8.85
N LEU A 111 -5.78 -6.92 -8.96
CA LEU A 111 -7.10 -7.51 -9.17
C LEU A 111 -7.47 -8.34 -7.95
N ALA A 112 -8.61 -8.06 -7.35
CA ALA A 112 -9.11 -8.80 -6.20
C ALA A 112 -10.45 -9.49 -6.52
N GLU A 113 -10.55 -10.77 -6.19
CA GLU A 113 -11.77 -11.54 -6.19
C GLU A 113 -12.37 -11.54 -4.78
N LEU A 114 -13.63 -11.17 -4.67
CA LEU A 114 -14.35 -10.99 -3.41
C LEU A 114 -15.49 -11.98 -3.26
N ASN A 115 -15.65 -12.50 -2.06
CA ASN A 115 -16.92 -13.07 -1.62
C ASN A 115 -17.69 -12.00 -0.85
N VAL A 116 -18.91 -11.69 -1.30
CA VAL A 116 -19.79 -10.72 -0.63
C VAL A 116 -21.04 -11.38 -0.01
N SER A 117 -21.15 -12.70 -0.12
CA SER A 117 -22.37 -13.43 0.33
C SER A 117 -22.64 -13.29 1.83
N GLY A 118 -21.61 -13.20 2.67
CA GLY A 118 -21.77 -13.04 4.11
C GLY A 118 -22.42 -11.73 4.57
N HIS A 119 -22.58 -10.75 3.67
CA HIS A 119 -23.34 -9.53 3.96
C HIS A 119 -24.83 -9.66 3.64
N MET A 120 -25.25 -10.69 2.87
CA MET A 120 -26.58 -10.77 2.30
C MET A 120 -27.31 -12.06 2.63
N ILE A 121 -26.59 -13.11 2.97
CA ILE A 121 -27.15 -14.47 3.15
C ILE A 121 -26.75 -14.95 4.56
N GLU A 122 -27.76 -15.31 5.35
CA GLU A 122 -27.56 -15.93 6.65
C GLU A 122 -26.82 -17.28 6.47
N ASP A 123 -25.90 -17.61 7.37
CA ASP A 123 -25.04 -18.81 7.30
C ASP A 123 -24.11 -18.92 6.10
N ALA A 124 -24.00 -17.88 5.27
CA ALA A 124 -23.01 -17.88 4.19
C ALA A 124 -21.57 -17.74 4.74
N PRO A 125 -20.56 -18.21 4.00
CA PRO A 125 -19.16 -17.97 4.34
C PRO A 125 -18.86 -16.49 4.52
N PRO A 126 -17.98 -16.11 5.46
CA PRO A 126 -17.63 -14.72 5.70
C PRO A 126 -17.24 -13.99 4.42
N SER A 127 -17.67 -12.73 4.29
CA SER A 127 -17.25 -11.86 3.21
C SER A 127 -15.77 -11.51 3.31
N GLY A 128 -15.10 -11.39 2.18
CA GLY A 128 -13.68 -11.01 2.13
C GLY A 128 -13.00 -11.35 0.80
N PHE A 129 -11.74 -10.98 0.72
CA PHE A 129 -10.91 -11.33 -0.43
C PHE A 129 -10.65 -12.83 -0.48
N ARG A 130 -10.92 -13.43 -1.63
CA ARG A 130 -10.57 -14.82 -1.92
C ARG A 130 -9.21 -14.94 -2.61
N LYS A 131 -8.92 -13.96 -3.44
CA LYS A 131 -7.68 -13.91 -4.20
C LYS A 131 -7.33 -12.46 -4.51
N VAL A 132 -6.06 -12.12 -4.40
CA VAL A 132 -5.49 -10.86 -4.91
C VAL A 132 -4.37 -11.22 -5.86
N THR A 133 -4.44 -10.72 -7.08
CA THR A 133 -3.40 -10.88 -8.11
C THR A 133 -2.77 -9.51 -8.35
N LEU A 134 -1.45 -9.48 -8.35
CA LEU A 134 -0.66 -8.28 -8.64
C LEU A 134 0.09 -8.50 -9.96
N ASP A 135 -0.16 -7.65 -10.96
CA ASP A 135 0.61 -7.55 -12.19
C ASP A 135 1.57 -6.36 -12.04
N VAL A 136 2.86 -6.61 -12.18
CA VAL A 136 3.91 -5.60 -11.99
C VAL A 136 4.73 -5.47 -13.26
N ARG A 137 4.88 -4.23 -13.74
CA ARG A 137 5.69 -3.87 -14.89
C ARG A 137 6.75 -2.88 -14.49
N VAL A 138 7.99 -3.21 -14.78
CA VAL A 138 9.15 -2.37 -14.48
C VAL A 138 9.89 -2.05 -15.78
N GLY A 139 10.00 -0.78 -16.11
CA GLY A 139 10.86 -0.28 -17.20
C GLY A 139 12.27 -0.08 -16.67
N SER A 140 13.22 -0.89 -17.14
CA SER A 140 14.62 -0.83 -16.70
C SER A 140 15.54 -1.46 -17.73
N ASP A 141 16.79 -0.97 -17.81
CA ASP A 141 17.88 -1.60 -18.55
C ASP A 141 18.65 -2.62 -17.69
N ALA A 142 18.31 -2.78 -16.42
CA ALA A 142 18.95 -3.73 -15.53
C ALA A 142 18.61 -5.18 -15.94
N PRO A 143 19.56 -6.12 -15.79
CA PRO A 143 19.30 -7.53 -16.03
C PRO A 143 18.10 -8.04 -15.21
N ARG A 144 17.31 -8.93 -15.80
CA ARG A 144 16.11 -9.51 -15.17
C ARG A 144 16.41 -10.11 -13.79
N GLU A 145 17.52 -10.79 -13.63
CA GLU A 145 17.95 -11.36 -12.35
C GLU A 145 18.10 -10.30 -11.24
N GLN A 146 18.60 -9.10 -11.59
CA GLN A 146 18.70 -8.01 -10.63
C GLN A 146 17.33 -7.46 -10.24
N LEU A 147 16.40 -7.36 -11.20
CA LEU A 147 15.03 -6.94 -10.93
C LEU A 147 14.28 -7.94 -10.06
N GLU A 148 14.46 -9.24 -10.29
CA GLU A 148 13.86 -10.31 -9.49
C GLU A 148 14.38 -10.35 -8.05
N ARG A 149 15.55 -9.81 -7.78
CA ARG A 149 16.06 -9.65 -6.40
C ARG A 149 15.44 -8.48 -5.65
N VAL A 150 14.81 -7.55 -6.36
CA VAL A 150 14.12 -6.39 -5.78
C VAL A 150 12.67 -6.73 -5.47
N LEU A 151 12.05 -7.64 -6.23
CA LEU A 151 10.68 -8.13 -6.06
C LEU A 151 10.55 -9.17 -4.96
#